data_639a4cbef42b7e548dc5922596c25fd4
#
_entry.id   639a4cbef42b7e548dc5922596c25fd4
#
_cell.length_a   1.000
_cell.length_b   1.000
_cell.length_c   1.000
_cell.angle_alpha   90.00
_cell.angle_beta   90.00
_cell.angle_gamma   90.00
#
_symmetry.space_group_name_H-M   'P 1'
#
loop_
_entity.id
_entity.type
_entity.pdbx_description
1 polymer ?
#
loop_
_entity_poly.entity_id
_entity_poly.type
_entity_poly.pdbx_seq_one_letter_code
_entity_poly.pdbx_strand_id
1 'polypeptide(L)'
;MFVINCKNYEEIAGDKIIKFVKTAEKISKKYKVEIAISPPQHLVGLVANSSIPILAQHIDVSKVGSTTGFVIPELLKKSKVKGSLINHSEHRISSKEIEKLVLKLGT
;
A
#
# COMPACT_ATOMS: atom_id res chain seq x y z
N MET A 1 -9.17 -8.66 -10.23
CA MET A 1 -8.47 -8.41 -8.95
C MET A 1 -9.37 -7.66 -7.98
N PHE A 2 -9.34 -8.05 -6.72
CA PHE A 2 -10.01 -7.31 -5.65
C PHE A 2 -8.97 -6.51 -4.89
N VAL A 3 -9.22 -5.22 -4.69
CA VAL A 3 -8.35 -4.36 -3.88
C VAL A 3 -9.12 -3.98 -2.62
N ILE A 4 -8.57 -4.34 -1.47
CA ILE A 4 -9.18 -4.03 -0.18
C ILE A 4 -8.42 -2.86 0.45
N ASN A 5 -9.07 -1.71 0.54
CA ASN A 5 -8.54 -0.55 1.23
C ASN A 5 -8.97 -0.59 2.69
N CYS A 6 -8.04 -0.88 3.58
CA CYS A 6 -8.33 -1.00 5.01
C CYS A 6 -8.56 0.34 5.69
N LYS A 7 -8.16 1.45 5.04
CA LYS A 7 -8.22 2.78 5.65
C LYS A 7 -7.49 2.77 7.00
N ASN A 8 -7.96 3.50 7.98
CA ASN A 8 -7.36 3.57 9.32
C ASN A 8 -8.34 3.13 10.40
N TYR A 9 -9.14 2.12 10.10
CA TYR A 9 -10.11 1.63 11.06
C TYR A 9 -9.44 0.83 12.18
N GLU A 10 -9.96 1.00 13.39
CA GLU A 10 -9.43 0.35 14.59
C GLU A 10 -9.55 -1.17 14.54
N GLU A 11 -10.56 -1.70 13.85
CA GLU A 11 -10.80 -3.13 13.71
C GLU A 11 -9.66 -3.88 13.03
N ILE A 12 -8.80 -3.14 12.31
CA ILE A 12 -7.67 -3.71 11.58
C ILE A 12 -6.32 -3.20 12.13
N ALA A 13 -6.34 -2.47 13.24
CA ALA A 13 -5.14 -1.83 13.79
C ALA A 13 -4.19 -2.82 14.45
N GLY A 14 -2.92 -2.43 14.57
CA GLY A 14 -1.91 -3.21 15.25
C GLY A 14 -1.77 -4.62 14.69
N ASP A 15 -1.67 -5.61 15.54
CA ASP A 15 -1.47 -7.02 15.15
C ASP A 15 -2.65 -7.62 14.39
N LYS A 16 -3.81 -7.01 14.46
CA LYS A 16 -5.00 -7.48 13.75
C LYS A 16 -4.79 -7.51 12.25
N ILE A 17 -3.95 -6.64 11.70
CA ILE A 17 -3.65 -6.63 10.27
C ILE A 17 -2.95 -7.92 9.83
N ILE A 18 -2.12 -8.49 10.68
CA ILE A 18 -1.40 -9.74 10.35
C ILE A 18 -2.40 -10.87 10.13
N LYS A 19 -3.36 -11.00 11.03
CA LYS A 19 -4.41 -12.03 10.95
C LYS A 19 -5.29 -11.81 9.72
N PHE A 20 -5.65 -10.56 9.45
CA PHE A 20 -6.47 -10.20 8.30
C PHE A 20 -5.78 -10.58 6.99
N VAL A 21 -4.51 -10.24 6.84
CA VAL A 21 -3.73 -10.57 5.65
C VAL A 21 -3.59 -12.08 5.48
N LYS A 22 -3.33 -12.82 6.55
CA LYS A 22 -3.27 -14.29 6.49
C LYS A 22 -4.58 -14.91 6.03
N THR A 23 -5.70 -14.38 6.50
CA THR A 23 -7.02 -14.82 6.06
C THR A 23 -7.22 -14.57 4.57
N ALA A 24 -6.84 -13.38 4.10
CA ALA A 24 -6.93 -13.04 2.68
C ALA A 24 -6.02 -13.93 1.82
N GLU A 25 -4.82 -14.25 2.30
CA GLU A 25 -3.92 -15.19 1.62
C GLU A 25 -4.57 -16.55 1.42
N LYS A 26 -5.22 -17.07 2.45
CA LYS A 26 -5.91 -18.36 2.39
C LYS A 26 -7.06 -18.33 1.40
N ILE A 27 -7.86 -17.27 1.42
CA ILE A 27 -9.00 -17.11 0.51
C ILE A 27 -8.53 -17.01 -0.94
N SER A 28 -7.49 -16.19 -1.18
CA SER A 28 -6.91 -16.01 -2.50
C SER A 28 -6.45 -17.36 -3.08
N LYS A 29 -5.74 -18.15 -2.29
CA LYS A 29 -5.23 -19.46 -2.69
C LYS A 29 -6.35 -20.46 -2.92
N LYS A 30 -7.29 -20.54 -1.99
CA LYS A 30 -8.38 -21.54 -2.03
C LYS A 30 -9.31 -21.34 -3.22
N TYR A 31 -9.69 -20.10 -3.50
CA TYR A 31 -10.66 -19.77 -4.54
C TYR A 31 -10.01 -19.28 -5.83
N LYS A 32 -8.67 -19.21 -5.88
CA LYS A 32 -7.91 -18.76 -7.04
C LYS A 32 -8.36 -17.37 -7.52
N VAL A 33 -8.53 -16.44 -6.56
CA VAL A 33 -8.90 -15.07 -6.85
C VAL A 33 -7.73 -14.15 -6.49
N GLU A 34 -7.51 -13.11 -7.29
CA GLU A 34 -6.48 -12.14 -7.03
C GLU A 34 -6.97 -11.09 -6.03
N ILE A 35 -6.29 -11.01 -4.90
CA ILE A 35 -6.59 -10.03 -3.84
C ILE A 35 -5.34 -9.22 -3.57
N ALA A 36 -5.48 -7.89 -3.52
CA ALA A 36 -4.45 -6.99 -3.03
C ALA A 36 -5.00 -6.25 -1.81
N ILE A 37 -4.16 -5.97 -0.84
CA ILE A 37 -4.57 -5.27 0.38
C ILE A 37 -3.76 -3.99 0.53
N SER A 38 -4.45 -2.90 0.83
CA SER A 38 -3.84 -1.62 1.20
C SER A 38 -4.10 -1.42 2.70
N PRO A 39 -3.17 -1.85 3.56
CA PRO A 39 -3.33 -1.71 5.01
C PRO A 39 -3.14 -0.25 5.45
N PRO A 40 -3.46 0.08 6.71
CA PRO A 40 -3.11 1.39 7.23
C PRO A 40 -1.64 1.70 6.95
N GLN A 41 -1.35 2.93 6.54
CA GLN A 41 -0.02 3.30 6.03
C GLN A 41 1.12 2.89 6.96
N HIS A 42 0.96 3.07 8.26
CA HIS A 42 2.01 2.73 9.23
C HIS A 42 2.23 1.22 9.42
N LEU A 43 1.35 0.38 8.86
CA LEU A 43 1.43 -1.08 8.97
C LEU A 43 1.87 -1.75 7.67
N VAL A 44 2.05 -0.98 6.60
CA VAL A 44 2.41 -1.53 5.28
C VAL A 44 3.67 -2.40 5.36
N GLY A 45 4.73 -1.90 5.99
CA GLY A 45 5.98 -2.65 6.12
C GLY A 45 5.87 -3.93 6.92
N LEU A 46 4.92 -3.98 7.85
CA LEU A 46 4.72 -5.15 8.72
C LEU A 46 4.24 -6.37 7.93
N VAL A 47 3.47 -6.17 6.87
CA VAL A 47 2.86 -7.25 6.10
C VAL A 47 3.33 -7.31 4.64
N ALA A 48 4.30 -6.48 4.25
CA ALA A 48 4.72 -6.35 2.85
C ALA A 48 5.29 -7.64 2.24
N ASN A 49 5.76 -8.58 3.04
CA ASN A 49 6.28 -9.86 2.55
C ASN A 49 5.20 -10.93 2.35
N SER A 50 3.93 -10.54 2.37
CA SER A 50 2.81 -11.44 2.11
C SER A 50 2.89 -12.07 0.71
N SER A 51 2.23 -13.22 0.54
CA SER A 51 2.09 -13.89 -0.77
C SER A 51 1.10 -13.15 -1.69
N ILE A 52 0.27 -12.26 -1.14
CA ILE A 52 -0.60 -11.39 -1.94
C ILE A 52 -0.01 -9.98 -1.98
N PRO A 53 -0.32 -9.20 -3.05
CA PRO A 53 0.22 -7.84 -3.15
C PRO A 53 -0.24 -6.93 -2.01
N ILE A 54 0.71 -6.23 -1.41
CA ILE A 54 0.45 -5.21 -0.40
C ILE A 54 0.73 -3.85 -1.03
N LEU A 55 -0.22 -2.94 -0.89
CA LEU A 55 -0.18 -1.61 -1.47
C LEU A 55 -0.11 -0.55 -0.39
N ALA A 56 0.63 0.51 -0.65
CA ALA A 56 0.60 1.69 0.21
C ALA A 56 -0.72 2.44 0.00
N GLN A 57 -1.15 3.17 1.01
CA GLN A 57 -2.34 4.00 0.90
C GLN A 57 -2.06 5.35 0.22
N HIS A 58 -0.81 5.77 0.27
CA HIS A 58 -0.37 7.06 -0.26
C HIS A 58 1.13 7.01 -0.52
N ILE A 59 1.59 7.75 -1.51
CA ILE A 59 3.00 8.00 -1.76
C ILE A 59 3.20 9.48 -2.10
N ASP A 60 4.40 9.98 -1.81
CA ASP A 60 4.73 11.37 -2.05
C ASP A 60 5.67 11.55 -3.24
N VAL A 61 5.60 12.73 -3.85
CA VAL A 61 6.55 13.16 -4.88
C VAL A 61 7.74 13.76 -4.17
N SER A 62 8.63 12.92 -3.65
CA SER A 62 9.82 13.35 -2.94
C SER A 62 10.97 12.40 -3.22
N LYS A 63 12.16 12.84 -2.91
CA LYS A 63 13.38 12.09 -3.16
C LYS A 63 13.88 11.42 -1.87
N VAL A 64 14.63 10.36 -2.04
CA VAL A 64 15.38 9.75 -0.95
C VAL A 64 16.33 10.81 -0.37
N GLY A 65 16.41 10.87 0.96
CA GLY A 65 17.31 11.79 1.64
C GLY A 65 16.62 12.57 2.77
N SER A 66 16.76 13.89 2.76
CA SER A 66 16.22 14.76 3.81
C SER A 66 14.73 15.00 3.64
N THR A 67 13.95 13.94 3.77
CA THR A 67 12.51 13.94 3.56
C THR A 67 11.76 13.26 4.71
N THR A 68 12.10 13.64 5.92
CA THR A 68 11.49 13.08 7.13
C THR A 68 9.95 13.13 7.05
N GLY A 69 9.31 11.98 7.27
CA GLY A 69 7.86 11.86 7.27
C GLY A 69 7.21 11.67 5.91
N PHE A 70 7.94 11.85 4.83
CA PHE A 70 7.41 11.59 3.48
C PHE A 70 7.45 10.10 3.17
N VAL A 71 6.51 9.66 2.33
CA VAL A 71 6.43 8.27 1.89
C VAL A 71 7.09 8.17 0.51
N ILE A 72 8.27 7.59 0.48
CA ILE A 72 9.11 7.56 -0.72
C ILE A 72 8.92 6.25 -1.48
N PRO A 73 8.44 6.31 -2.74
CA PRO A 73 8.16 5.09 -3.52
C PRO A 73 9.34 4.14 -3.67
N GLU A 74 10.53 4.67 -3.92
CA GLU A 74 11.74 3.85 -4.08
C GLU A 74 12.05 3.03 -2.82
N LEU A 75 11.81 3.62 -1.65
CA LEU A 75 12.06 2.93 -0.38
C LEU A 75 11.00 1.88 -0.09
N LEU A 76 9.74 2.16 -0.43
CA LEU A 76 8.67 1.16 -0.31
C LEU A 76 8.96 -0.06 -1.19
N LYS A 77 9.46 0.16 -2.40
CA LYS A 77 9.80 -0.92 -3.32
C LYS A 77 10.86 -1.84 -2.72
N LYS A 78 11.85 -1.29 -2.03
CA LYS A 78 12.88 -2.09 -1.34
C LYS A 78 12.30 -2.94 -0.23
N SER A 79 11.17 -2.53 0.34
CA SER A 79 10.46 -3.29 1.38
C SER A 79 9.38 -4.20 0.81
N LYS A 80 9.44 -4.51 -0.49
CA LYS A 80 8.53 -5.44 -1.19
C LYS A 80 7.09 -4.95 -1.32
N VAL A 81 6.84 -3.67 -1.14
CA VAL A 81 5.53 -3.07 -1.40
C VAL A 81 5.31 -3.02 -2.91
N LYS A 82 4.16 -3.48 -3.39
CA LYS A 82 3.92 -3.71 -4.82
C LYS A 82 3.30 -2.53 -5.55
N GLY A 83 2.78 -1.57 -4.85
CA GLY A 83 2.14 -0.41 -5.46
C GLY A 83 1.53 0.50 -4.43
N SER A 84 0.69 1.42 -4.88
CA SER A 84 0.03 2.38 -3.99
C SER A 84 -1.31 2.81 -4.53
N LEU A 85 -2.20 3.20 -3.62
CA LEU A 85 -3.35 4.02 -3.96
C LEU A 85 -2.83 5.44 -4.23
N ILE A 86 -3.43 6.12 -5.19
CA ILE A 86 -3.07 7.49 -5.55
C ILE A 86 -4.33 8.33 -5.62
N ASN A 87 -4.29 9.50 -4.99
CA ASN A 87 -5.38 10.47 -5.07
C ASN A 87 -6.73 9.95 -4.60
N HIS A 88 -6.73 9.13 -3.54
CA HIS A 88 -7.97 8.71 -2.92
C HIS A 88 -8.74 9.94 -2.41
N SER A 89 -10.07 9.88 -2.44
CA SER A 89 -10.92 11.02 -2.05
C SER A 89 -10.64 11.55 -0.64
N GLU A 90 -10.10 10.70 0.23
CA GLU A 90 -9.72 11.09 1.59
C GLU A 90 -8.31 11.69 1.68
N HIS A 91 -7.53 11.64 0.59
CA HIS A 91 -6.16 12.13 0.55
C HIS A 91 -5.83 12.62 -0.87
N ARG A 92 -6.43 13.71 -1.27
CA ARG A 92 -6.28 14.28 -2.61
C ARG A 92 -4.91 14.92 -2.82
N ILE A 93 -4.38 14.78 -4.03
CA ILE A 93 -3.17 15.45 -4.48
C ILE A 93 -3.43 16.15 -5.81
N SER A 94 -2.51 17.01 -6.25
CA SER A 94 -2.67 17.77 -7.49
C SER A 94 -2.50 16.89 -8.73
N SER A 95 -3.03 17.38 -9.86
CA SER A 95 -2.86 16.70 -11.15
C SER A 95 -1.39 16.52 -11.52
N LYS A 96 -0.55 17.52 -11.22
CA LYS A 96 0.88 17.47 -11.48
C LYS A 96 1.56 16.37 -10.64
N GLU A 97 1.16 16.24 -9.38
CA GLU A 97 1.68 15.19 -8.52
C GLU A 97 1.27 13.80 -9.01
N ILE A 98 0.01 13.65 -9.43
CA ILE A 98 -0.48 12.40 -10.00
C ILE A 98 0.37 12.00 -11.21
N GLU A 99 0.59 12.94 -12.13
CA GLU A 99 1.40 12.69 -13.32
C GLU A 99 2.82 12.23 -12.97
N LYS A 100 3.47 12.95 -12.06
CA LYS A 100 4.83 12.61 -11.63
C LYS A 100 4.90 11.23 -10.99
N LEU A 101 3.93 10.88 -10.15
CA LEU A 101 3.89 9.57 -9.49
C LEU A 101 3.65 8.45 -10.48
N VAL A 102 2.72 8.63 -11.41
CA VAL A 102 2.42 7.61 -12.44
C VAL A 102 3.65 7.35 -13.31
N LEU A 103 4.35 8.40 -13.74
CA LEU A 103 5.57 8.26 -14.53
C LEU A 103 6.66 7.54 -13.73
N LYS A 104 6.81 7.87 -12.46
CA LYS A 104 7.81 7.27 -11.58
C LYS A 104 7.52 5.80 -11.33
N LEU A 105 6.27 5.42 -11.10
CA LEU A 105 5.87 4.05 -10.86
C LEU A 105 5.94 3.18 -12.11
N GLY A 106 5.80 3.79 -13.29
CA GLY A 106 5.89 3.10 -14.56
C GLY A 106 7.29 2.67 -14.95
N THR A 107 8.28 3.11 -14.20
CA THR A 107 9.68 2.73 -14.44
C THR A 107 10.16 1.77 -13.37
#